data_56c40ba9498ae5fb433adb151a42b136
#
_entry.id   56c40ba9498ae5fb433adb151a42b136
#
_cell.length_a   1.000
_cell.length_b   1.000
_cell.length_c   1.000
_cell.angle_alpha   90.00
_cell.angle_beta   90.00
_cell.angle_gamma   90.00
#
_symmetry.space_group_name_H-M   'P 1'
#
loop_
_entity.id
_entity.type
_entity.pdbx_description
1 polymer ?
#
loop_
_entity_poly.entity_id
_entity_poly.type
_entity_poly.pdbx_seq_one_letter_code
_entity_poly.pdbx_strand_id
1 'polypeptide(L)'
;MGPLAMHMGVHILLMNLVAPLAALGTSRIRQEGQEVAASMLWLATLAQLLALWTWHAPPLLNRALEFPSVHLLMYGSLFLTAVLFWWTVFRFRRERCWQPIVALLITSKLYCLIAVLFVFAPRALYPNIAHAHPSDGAPVLNATLADQQLAGLIMLAACPATYVLAAIAIGARWLFAMETGKPQPDVNPGEEAWS
;
A
#
# COMPACT_ATOMS: atom_id res chain seq x y z
N MET A 1 -4.27 18.42 -13.97
CA MET A 1 -3.81 17.86 -12.69
C MET A 1 -3.13 18.98 -11.93
N GLY A 2 -3.57 19.27 -10.74
CA GLY A 2 -2.91 20.26 -9.90
C GLY A 2 -1.75 19.66 -9.11
N PRO A 3 -1.02 20.50 -8.35
CA PRO A 3 0.19 20.09 -7.65
C PRO A 3 -0.05 19.01 -6.58
N LEU A 4 -1.19 19.03 -5.90
CA LEU A 4 -1.52 18.02 -4.88
C LEU A 4 -1.81 16.66 -5.50
N ALA A 5 -2.61 16.62 -6.58
CA ALA A 5 -2.88 15.37 -7.29
C ALA A 5 -1.61 14.76 -7.89
N MET A 6 -0.68 15.60 -8.39
CA MET A 6 0.62 15.14 -8.88
C MET A 6 1.49 14.58 -7.76
N HIS A 7 1.56 15.29 -6.63
CA HIS A 7 2.26 14.83 -5.44
C HIS A 7 1.73 13.47 -4.95
N MET A 8 0.42 13.31 -4.83
CA MET A 8 -0.21 12.05 -4.44
C MET A 8 0.05 10.94 -5.45
N GLY A 9 0.03 11.24 -6.75
CA GLY A 9 0.35 10.28 -7.80
C GLY A 9 1.77 9.73 -7.67
N VAL A 10 2.75 10.59 -7.39
CA VAL A 10 4.16 10.18 -7.25
C VAL A 10 4.36 9.24 -6.08
N HIS A 11 3.86 9.56 -4.89
CA HIS A 11 4.10 8.67 -3.77
C HIS A 11 3.23 7.40 -3.81
N ILE A 12 2.05 7.43 -4.42
CA ILE A 12 1.28 6.22 -4.72
C ILE A 12 2.09 5.31 -5.64
N LEU A 13 2.70 5.85 -6.69
CA LEU A 13 3.58 5.09 -7.59
C LEU A 13 4.75 4.47 -6.83
N LEU A 14 5.41 5.25 -5.97
CA LEU A 14 6.52 4.77 -5.15
C LEU A 14 6.11 3.66 -4.18
N MET A 15 5.00 3.82 -3.47
CA MET A 15 4.57 2.87 -2.44
C MET A 15 3.89 1.62 -3.02
N ASN A 16 3.13 1.78 -4.11
CA ASN A 16 2.28 0.71 -4.63
C ASN A 16 2.92 -0.06 -5.81
N LEU A 17 3.92 0.52 -6.47
CA LEU A 17 4.60 -0.12 -7.59
C LEU A 17 6.09 -0.31 -7.31
N VAL A 18 6.82 0.77 -7.00
CA VAL A 18 8.27 0.70 -6.86
C VAL A 18 8.67 -0.07 -5.60
N ALA A 19 8.01 0.15 -4.47
CA ALA A 19 8.31 -0.53 -3.21
C ALA A 19 8.09 -2.05 -3.28
N PRO A 20 6.97 -2.60 -3.79
CA PRO A 20 6.83 -4.05 -3.94
C PRO A 20 7.84 -4.64 -4.93
N LEU A 21 8.17 -3.96 -6.03
CA LEU A 21 9.20 -4.43 -6.95
C LEU A 21 10.59 -4.46 -6.31
N ALA A 22 10.95 -3.43 -5.55
CA ALA A 22 12.19 -3.40 -4.77
C ALA A 22 12.24 -4.51 -3.72
N ALA A 23 11.12 -4.73 -3.01
CA ALA A 23 11.00 -5.81 -2.03
C ALA A 23 11.13 -7.20 -2.68
N LEU A 24 10.55 -7.43 -3.86
CA LEU A 24 10.70 -8.67 -4.63
C LEU A 24 12.15 -8.87 -5.09
N GLY A 25 12.82 -7.82 -5.57
CA GLY A 25 14.21 -7.87 -5.98
C GLY A 25 15.13 -8.29 -4.82
N THR A 26 14.96 -7.68 -3.65
CA THR A 26 15.75 -8.01 -2.45
C THR A 26 15.42 -9.39 -1.86
N SER A 27 14.18 -9.86 -2.02
CA SER A 27 13.79 -11.18 -1.53
C SER A 27 14.41 -12.33 -2.33
N ARG A 28 14.71 -12.12 -3.63
CA ARG A 28 15.38 -13.12 -4.49
C ARG A 28 16.87 -13.27 -4.23
N ILE A 29 17.53 -12.22 -3.74
CA ILE A 29 18.97 -12.19 -3.53
C ILE A 29 19.38 -12.85 -2.19
N ARG A 30 18.49 -12.88 -1.21
CA ARG A 30 18.78 -13.36 0.13
C ARG A 30 18.19 -14.75 0.36
N GLN A 31 19.05 -15.65 0.83
CA GLN A 31 18.85 -17.08 1.03
C GLN A 31 17.45 -17.50 1.50
N GLU A 32 16.95 -18.56 0.88
CA GLU A 32 15.83 -19.38 1.35
C GLU A 32 16.09 -19.84 2.79
N GLY A 33 15.16 -19.51 3.69
CA GLY A 33 15.20 -20.07 5.06
C GLY A 33 15.00 -19.10 6.22
N GLN A 34 15.15 -17.79 6.05
CA GLN A 34 14.84 -16.84 7.12
C GLN A 34 13.35 -16.48 7.13
N GLU A 35 12.62 -17.14 8.01
CA GLU A 35 11.21 -16.83 8.26
C GLU A 35 11.05 -15.51 8.99
N VAL A 36 10.12 -14.70 8.50
CA VAL A 36 9.78 -13.42 9.14
C VAL A 36 8.81 -13.67 10.29
N ALA A 37 9.17 -13.19 11.48
CA ALA A 37 8.28 -13.25 12.64
C ALA A 37 6.99 -12.45 12.42
N ALA A 38 5.88 -12.92 12.95
CA ALA A 38 4.60 -12.22 12.87
C ALA A 38 4.66 -10.80 13.45
N SER A 39 5.43 -10.61 14.52
CA SER A 39 5.65 -9.28 15.11
C SER A 39 6.28 -8.30 14.13
N MET A 40 7.19 -8.75 13.28
CA MET A 40 7.83 -7.89 12.27
C MET A 40 6.85 -7.43 11.20
N LEU A 41 5.93 -8.30 10.75
CA LEU A 41 4.86 -7.92 9.82
C LEU A 41 3.97 -6.82 10.43
N TRP A 42 3.52 -7.02 11.67
CA TRP A 42 2.65 -6.05 12.33
C TRP A 42 3.35 -4.73 12.65
N LEU A 43 4.64 -4.77 13.02
CA LEU A 43 5.45 -3.57 13.21
C LEU A 43 5.65 -2.81 11.89
N ALA A 44 5.95 -3.51 10.80
CA ALA A 44 6.07 -2.89 9.48
C ALA A 44 4.74 -2.27 9.01
N THR A 45 3.62 -2.97 9.24
CA THR A 45 2.27 -2.47 8.96
C THR A 45 1.99 -1.19 9.75
N LEU A 46 2.26 -1.20 11.05
CA LEU A 46 2.06 -0.05 11.93
C LEU A 46 2.97 1.13 11.51
N ALA A 47 4.24 0.87 11.24
CA ALA A 47 5.20 1.89 10.80
C ALA A 47 4.75 2.58 9.50
N GLN A 48 4.30 1.79 8.53
CA GLN A 48 3.79 2.31 7.26
C GLN A 48 2.52 3.16 7.45
N LEU A 49 1.58 2.69 8.28
CA LEU A 49 0.36 3.41 8.58
C LEU A 49 0.64 4.71 9.34
N LEU A 50 1.50 4.67 10.36
CA LEU A 50 1.90 5.86 11.10
C LEU A 50 2.59 6.87 10.20
N ALA A 51 3.53 6.45 9.36
CA ALA A 51 4.20 7.34 8.41
C ALA A 51 3.19 8.01 7.48
N LEU A 52 2.25 7.23 6.91
CA LEU A 52 1.24 7.77 6.02
C LEU A 52 0.34 8.81 6.72
N TRP A 53 -0.25 8.44 7.86
CA TRP A 53 -1.17 9.32 8.59
C TRP A 53 -0.47 10.59 9.09
N THR A 54 0.78 10.46 9.56
CA THR A 54 1.56 11.58 10.05
C THR A 54 1.85 12.58 8.92
N TRP A 55 2.31 12.11 7.77
CA TRP A 55 2.62 12.99 6.65
C TRP A 55 1.39 13.60 5.97
N HIS A 56 0.24 12.97 6.08
CA HIS A 56 -1.02 13.53 5.56
C HIS A 56 -1.69 14.50 6.54
N ALA A 57 -1.17 14.68 7.75
CA ALA A 57 -1.63 15.74 8.64
C ALA A 57 -1.32 17.12 8.03
N PRO A 58 -2.30 18.05 7.97
CA PRO A 58 -2.15 19.32 7.29
C PRO A 58 -0.90 20.13 7.68
N PRO A 59 -0.49 20.23 8.96
CA PRO A 59 0.69 21.01 9.32
C PRO A 59 2.01 20.41 8.81
N LEU A 60 2.08 19.07 8.72
CA LEU A 60 3.29 18.37 8.26
C LEU A 60 3.41 18.38 6.75
N LEU A 61 2.30 18.13 6.03
CA LEU A 61 2.29 18.17 4.57
C LEU A 61 2.60 19.58 4.07
N ASN A 62 2.03 20.63 4.69
CA ASN A 62 2.37 22.02 4.33
C ASN A 62 3.88 22.28 4.48
N ARG A 63 4.49 21.87 5.60
CA ARG A 63 5.94 21.99 5.78
C ARG A 63 6.75 21.20 4.77
N ALA A 64 6.31 19.99 4.43
CA ALA A 64 6.97 19.18 3.42
C ALA A 64 6.96 19.86 2.03
N LEU A 65 5.87 20.56 1.70
CA LEU A 65 5.76 21.28 0.42
C LEU A 65 6.56 22.60 0.41
N GLU A 66 6.79 23.22 1.58
CA GLU A 66 7.59 24.45 1.71
C GLU A 66 9.10 24.18 1.70
N PHE A 67 9.55 23.07 2.31
CA PHE A 67 10.97 22.77 2.52
C PHE A 67 11.41 21.51 1.77
N PRO A 68 12.33 21.60 0.78
CA PRO A 68 12.79 20.45 -0.01
C PRO A 68 13.40 19.32 0.83
N SER A 69 14.08 19.65 1.95
CA SER A 69 14.65 18.64 2.86
C SER A 69 13.57 17.84 3.59
N VAL A 70 12.49 18.49 4.02
CA VAL A 70 11.34 17.84 4.67
C VAL A 70 10.58 17.00 3.64
N HIS A 71 10.45 17.48 2.40
CA HIS A 71 9.86 16.76 1.28
C HIS A 71 10.62 15.47 0.98
N LEU A 72 11.95 15.54 0.92
CA LEU A 72 12.78 14.35 0.72
C LEU A 72 12.66 13.36 1.88
N LEU A 73 12.61 13.85 3.13
CA LEU A 73 12.39 13.00 4.31
C LEU A 73 11.04 12.31 4.26
N MET A 74 9.99 13.02 3.83
CA MET A 74 8.66 12.45 3.66
C MET A 74 8.66 11.30 2.65
N TYR A 75 9.14 11.53 1.42
CA TYR A 75 9.21 10.47 0.41
C TYR A 75 10.12 9.32 0.82
N GLY A 76 11.25 9.62 1.43
CA GLY A 76 12.19 8.60 1.91
C GLY A 76 11.59 7.70 2.98
N SER A 77 10.92 8.29 3.98
CA SER A 77 10.29 7.54 5.07
C SER A 77 9.09 6.72 4.58
N LEU A 78 8.23 7.29 3.73
CA LEU A 78 7.10 6.58 3.13
C LEU A 78 7.56 5.41 2.26
N PHE A 79 8.58 5.62 1.44
CA PHE A 79 9.14 4.57 0.59
C PHE A 79 9.79 3.46 1.42
N LEU A 80 10.60 3.81 2.43
CA LEU A 80 11.31 2.85 3.25
C LEU A 80 10.35 1.96 4.05
N THR A 81 9.32 2.57 4.66
CA THR A 81 8.29 1.82 5.39
C THR A 81 7.47 0.94 4.46
N ALA A 82 7.18 1.40 3.24
CA ALA A 82 6.49 0.59 2.24
C ALA A 82 7.35 -0.60 1.76
N VAL A 83 8.65 -0.39 1.49
CA VAL A 83 9.57 -1.49 1.13
C VAL A 83 9.64 -2.52 2.26
N LEU A 84 9.77 -2.08 3.52
CA LEU A 84 9.79 -2.97 4.68
C LEU A 84 8.48 -3.76 4.80
N PHE A 85 7.33 -3.12 4.62
CA PHE A 85 6.03 -3.77 4.64
C PHE A 85 5.93 -4.84 3.54
N TRP A 86 6.18 -4.50 2.28
CA TRP A 86 6.11 -5.44 1.17
C TRP A 86 7.12 -6.57 1.31
N TRP A 87 8.31 -6.29 1.82
CA TRP A 87 9.32 -7.31 2.08
C TRP A 87 8.84 -8.32 3.13
N THR A 88 8.21 -7.87 4.23
CA THR A 88 7.63 -8.78 5.23
C THR A 88 6.47 -9.58 4.67
N VAL A 89 5.60 -8.97 3.85
CA VAL A 89 4.47 -9.65 3.19
C VAL A 89 4.97 -10.78 2.28
N PHE A 90 5.99 -10.54 1.45
CA PHE A 90 6.48 -11.54 0.49
C PHE A 90 7.30 -12.67 1.14
N ARG A 91 7.86 -12.44 2.31
CA ARG A 91 8.67 -13.44 3.05
C ARG A 91 7.90 -14.16 4.16
N PHE A 92 6.61 -13.89 4.27
CA PHE A 92 5.80 -14.54 5.29
C PHE A 92 5.51 -15.99 4.97
N ARG A 93 5.46 -16.86 6.00
CA ARG A 93 5.22 -18.31 5.86
C ARG A 93 3.87 -18.61 5.20
N ARG A 94 3.87 -19.60 4.31
CA ARG A 94 2.65 -20.08 3.65
C ARG A 94 1.60 -20.62 4.62
N GLU A 95 2.01 -21.25 5.69
CA GLU A 95 1.12 -21.84 6.71
C GLU A 95 0.26 -20.81 7.45
N ARG A 96 0.74 -19.56 7.52
CA ARG A 96 0.06 -18.44 8.21
C ARG A 96 -0.27 -17.29 7.25
N CYS A 97 -0.52 -17.58 6.00
CA CYS A 97 -0.76 -16.57 4.95
C CYS A 97 -1.99 -15.67 5.21
N TRP A 98 -2.88 -16.04 6.13
CA TRP A 98 -3.97 -15.19 6.55
C TRP A 98 -3.49 -13.86 7.17
N GLN A 99 -2.33 -13.84 7.85
CA GLN A 99 -1.80 -12.63 8.48
C GLN A 99 -1.40 -11.55 7.46
N PRO A 100 -0.58 -11.82 6.42
CA PRO A 100 -0.32 -10.83 5.39
C PRO A 100 -1.58 -10.41 4.61
N ILE A 101 -2.56 -11.30 4.43
CA ILE A 101 -3.84 -10.92 3.82
C ILE A 101 -4.56 -9.90 4.69
N VAL A 102 -4.67 -10.15 5.99
CA VAL A 102 -5.29 -9.21 6.94
C VAL A 102 -4.51 -7.89 7.00
N ALA A 103 -3.18 -7.93 7.04
CA ALA A 103 -2.34 -6.73 7.04
C ALA A 103 -2.57 -5.87 5.77
N LEU A 104 -2.63 -6.50 4.60
CA LEU A 104 -2.94 -5.82 3.33
C LEU A 104 -4.33 -5.18 3.34
N LEU A 105 -5.35 -5.89 3.82
CA LEU A 105 -6.72 -5.39 3.87
C LEU A 105 -6.88 -4.24 4.87
N ILE A 106 -6.27 -4.32 6.06
CA ILE A 106 -6.27 -3.25 7.05
C ILE A 106 -5.58 -2.01 6.46
N THR A 107 -4.41 -2.18 5.87
CA THR A 107 -3.66 -1.09 5.23
C THR A 107 -4.49 -0.41 4.14
N SER A 108 -5.11 -1.20 3.27
CA SER A 108 -6.02 -0.71 2.22
C SER A 108 -7.16 0.12 2.79
N LYS A 109 -7.83 -0.36 3.83
CA LYS A 109 -8.96 0.35 4.46
C LYS A 109 -8.56 1.67 5.11
N LEU A 110 -7.42 1.70 5.80
CA LEU A 110 -6.93 2.92 6.43
C LEU A 110 -6.42 3.95 5.41
N TYR A 111 -5.92 3.52 4.26
CA TYR A 111 -5.61 4.40 3.13
C TYR A 111 -6.87 5.00 2.52
N CYS A 112 -7.91 4.17 2.32
CA CYS A 112 -9.21 4.65 1.84
C CYS A 112 -9.81 5.71 2.77
N LEU A 113 -9.61 5.59 4.08
CA LEU A 113 -10.14 6.56 5.03
C LEU A 113 -9.53 7.95 4.83
N ILE A 114 -8.22 8.06 4.62
CA ILE A 114 -7.57 9.33 4.26
C ILE A 114 -8.11 9.85 2.92
N ALA A 115 -8.22 8.98 1.92
CA ALA A 115 -8.74 9.35 0.61
C ALA A 115 -10.18 9.90 0.68
N VAL A 116 -11.03 9.26 1.48
CA VAL A 116 -12.41 9.72 1.74
C VAL A 116 -12.40 11.10 2.40
N LEU A 117 -11.52 11.35 3.37
CA LEU A 117 -11.39 12.68 3.98
C LEU A 117 -11.03 13.74 2.94
N PHE A 118 -10.19 13.44 1.95
CA PHE A 118 -9.84 14.38 0.89
C PHE A 118 -10.98 14.65 -0.08
N VAL A 119 -11.73 13.60 -0.44
CA VAL A 119 -12.86 13.72 -1.39
C VAL A 119 -14.01 14.49 -0.77
N PHE A 120 -14.35 14.22 0.49
CA PHE A 120 -15.55 14.76 1.13
C PHE A 120 -15.30 15.97 2.03
N ALA A 121 -14.06 16.46 2.14
CA ALA A 121 -13.79 17.69 2.87
C ALA A 121 -14.55 18.88 2.26
N PRO A 122 -15.31 19.64 3.05
CA PRO A 122 -16.13 20.76 2.54
C PRO A 122 -15.29 21.98 2.15
N ARG A 123 -13.99 21.96 2.46
CA ARG A 123 -13.02 23.03 2.20
C ARG A 123 -11.63 22.45 1.93
N ALA A 124 -10.80 23.22 1.25
CA ALA A 124 -9.40 22.83 1.03
C ALA A 124 -8.65 22.70 2.36
N LEU A 125 -8.07 21.53 2.59
CA LEU A 125 -7.25 21.23 3.77
C LEU A 125 -5.84 21.83 3.66
N TYR A 126 -5.42 22.13 2.43
CA TYR A 126 -4.07 22.61 2.09
C TYR A 126 -4.15 23.90 1.26
N PRO A 127 -4.60 25.03 1.85
CA PRO A 127 -4.80 26.29 1.12
C PRO A 127 -3.47 26.87 0.59
N ASN A 128 -2.35 26.59 1.23
CA ASN A 128 -1.03 27.14 0.86
C ASN A 128 -0.49 26.60 -0.47
N ILE A 129 -0.98 25.44 -0.94
CA ILE A 129 -0.57 24.86 -2.25
C ILE A 129 -1.05 25.75 -3.40
N ALA A 130 -2.14 26.49 -3.23
CA ALA A 130 -2.70 27.37 -4.25
C ALA A 130 -1.80 28.56 -4.59
N HIS A 131 -1.00 29.03 -3.62
CA HIS A 131 -0.15 30.19 -3.81
C HIS A 131 1.15 29.89 -4.59
N ALA A 132 1.51 28.61 -4.75
CA ALA A 132 2.71 28.21 -5.46
C ALA A 132 2.58 28.28 -7.01
N HIS A 133 1.35 28.30 -7.55
CA HIS A 133 1.10 28.43 -8.97
C HIS A 133 -0.15 29.29 -9.23
N PRO A 134 0.03 30.60 -9.48
CA PRO A 134 -1.08 31.44 -9.91
C PRO A 134 -1.51 31.03 -11.32
N SER A 135 -2.52 30.21 -11.45
CA SER A 135 -3.18 29.94 -12.70
C SER A 135 -4.32 30.94 -12.93
N ASP A 136 -4.35 31.48 -14.14
CA ASP A 136 -5.19 32.55 -14.63
C ASP A 136 -6.67 32.49 -14.22
N GLY A 137 -7.11 33.44 -13.42
CA GLY A 137 -8.49 33.96 -13.41
C GLY A 137 -9.59 33.13 -12.75
N ALA A 138 -9.37 31.86 -12.36
CA ALA A 138 -10.35 31.09 -11.61
C ALA A 138 -10.27 31.39 -10.11
N PRO A 139 -11.38 31.35 -9.34
CA PRO A 139 -11.31 31.49 -7.89
C PRO A 139 -10.39 30.39 -7.35
N VAL A 140 -9.21 30.78 -6.91
CA VAL A 140 -8.09 29.91 -6.44
C VAL A 140 -8.56 28.84 -5.44
N LEU A 141 -9.60 29.16 -4.66
CA LEU A 141 -10.15 28.25 -3.66
C LEU A 141 -10.87 27.05 -4.27
N ASN A 142 -11.59 27.23 -5.38
CA ASN A 142 -12.31 26.13 -6.05
C ASN A 142 -11.36 25.22 -6.81
N ALA A 143 -10.31 25.77 -7.39
CA ALA A 143 -9.28 24.99 -8.08
C ALA A 143 -8.48 24.10 -7.10
N THR A 144 -8.18 24.59 -5.90
CA THR A 144 -7.53 23.80 -4.84
C THR A 144 -8.40 22.69 -4.29
N LEU A 145 -9.69 22.93 -4.11
CA LEU A 145 -10.61 21.89 -3.65
C LEU A 145 -10.78 20.80 -4.70
N ALA A 146 -10.91 21.17 -5.98
CA ALA A 146 -10.99 20.20 -7.06
C ALA A 146 -9.73 19.34 -7.19
N ASP A 147 -8.55 19.94 -7.04
CA ASP A 147 -7.27 19.21 -7.04
C ASP A 147 -7.14 18.26 -5.84
N GLN A 148 -7.60 18.68 -4.66
CA GLN A 148 -7.64 17.82 -3.47
C GLN A 148 -8.59 16.64 -3.66
N GLN A 149 -9.78 16.87 -4.22
CA GLN A 149 -10.74 15.81 -4.50
C GLN A 149 -10.18 14.82 -5.54
N LEU A 150 -9.52 15.32 -6.58
CA LEU A 150 -8.85 14.47 -7.57
C LEU A 150 -7.74 13.65 -6.94
N ALA A 151 -6.91 14.24 -6.08
CA ALA A 151 -5.89 13.53 -5.31
C ALA A 151 -6.49 12.40 -4.46
N GLY A 152 -7.60 12.68 -3.77
CA GLY A 152 -8.35 11.70 -3.00
C GLY A 152 -8.93 10.57 -3.87
N LEU A 153 -9.48 10.88 -5.03
CA LEU A 153 -10.01 9.87 -5.97
C LEU A 153 -8.91 8.96 -6.52
N ILE A 154 -7.76 9.50 -6.88
CA ILE A 154 -6.60 8.71 -7.33
C ILE A 154 -6.17 7.74 -6.20
N MET A 155 -6.08 8.23 -4.97
CA MET A 155 -5.70 7.43 -3.82
C MET A 155 -6.77 6.36 -3.51
N LEU A 156 -8.06 6.71 -3.60
CA LEU A 156 -9.19 5.80 -3.35
C LEU A 156 -9.25 4.66 -4.36
N ALA A 157 -8.82 4.87 -5.59
CA ALA A 157 -8.80 3.85 -6.64
C ALA A 157 -7.50 3.02 -6.60
N ALA A 158 -6.34 3.68 -6.59
CA ALA A 158 -5.06 3.02 -6.77
C ALA A 158 -4.61 2.18 -5.56
N CYS A 159 -4.82 2.70 -4.34
CA CYS A 159 -4.38 1.98 -3.14
C CYS A 159 -5.16 0.68 -2.92
N PRO A 160 -6.52 0.67 -2.91
CA PRO A 160 -7.24 -0.59 -2.77
C PRO A 160 -6.94 -1.58 -3.88
N ALA A 161 -6.84 -1.12 -5.13
CA ALA A 161 -6.53 -1.99 -6.25
C ALA A 161 -5.23 -2.78 -6.00
N THR A 162 -4.16 -2.11 -5.62
CA THR A 162 -2.87 -2.78 -5.38
C THR A 162 -2.91 -3.74 -4.20
N TYR A 163 -3.40 -3.29 -3.05
CA TYR A 163 -3.38 -4.10 -1.82
C TYR A 163 -4.37 -5.26 -1.87
N VAL A 164 -5.57 -5.05 -2.40
CA VAL A 164 -6.58 -6.09 -2.52
C VAL A 164 -6.18 -7.13 -3.56
N LEU A 165 -5.64 -6.71 -4.73
CA LEU A 165 -5.12 -7.65 -5.72
C LEU A 165 -3.97 -8.49 -5.16
N ALA A 166 -3.06 -7.90 -4.38
CA ALA A 166 -2.02 -8.65 -3.71
C ALA A 166 -2.58 -9.66 -2.70
N ALA A 167 -3.59 -9.27 -1.91
CA ALA A 167 -4.27 -10.16 -0.96
C ALA A 167 -4.95 -11.33 -1.67
N ILE A 168 -5.65 -11.07 -2.78
CA ILE A 168 -6.28 -12.10 -3.63
C ILE A 168 -5.22 -13.04 -4.22
N ALA A 169 -4.12 -12.50 -4.74
CA ALA A 169 -3.04 -13.31 -5.32
C ALA A 169 -2.39 -14.24 -4.28
N ILE A 170 -2.16 -13.76 -3.06
CA ILE A 170 -1.63 -14.57 -1.96
C ILE A 170 -2.65 -15.65 -1.56
N GLY A 171 -3.92 -15.29 -1.40
CA GLY A 171 -4.99 -16.22 -1.04
C GLY A 171 -5.21 -17.31 -2.09
N ALA A 172 -5.25 -16.95 -3.36
CA ALA A 172 -5.38 -17.89 -4.47
C ALA A 172 -4.21 -18.88 -4.50
N ARG A 173 -2.97 -18.39 -4.41
CA ARG A 173 -1.78 -19.28 -4.36
C ARG A 173 -1.79 -20.24 -3.17
N TRP A 174 -2.34 -19.81 -2.05
CA TRP A 174 -2.49 -20.67 -0.88
C TRP A 174 -3.54 -21.75 -1.10
N LEU A 175 -4.71 -21.42 -1.66
CA LEU A 175 -5.77 -22.38 -1.96
C LEU A 175 -5.30 -23.45 -2.96
N PHE A 176 -4.68 -23.03 -4.06
CA PHE A 176 -4.14 -23.97 -5.06
C PHE A 176 -3.06 -24.91 -4.47
N ALA A 177 -2.23 -24.40 -3.55
CA ALA A 177 -1.23 -25.24 -2.89
C ALA A 177 -1.84 -26.28 -1.95
N MET A 178 -3.02 -26.02 -1.37
CA MET A 178 -3.76 -27.01 -0.57
C MET A 178 -4.42 -28.09 -1.42
N GLU A 179 -4.93 -27.74 -2.61
CA GLU A 179 -5.54 -28.71 -3.53
C GLU A 179 -4.49 -29.69 -4.08
N THR A 180 -3.32 -29.18 -4.46
CA THR A 180 -2.25 -30.03 -5.02
C THR A 180 -1.53 -30.87 -3.96
N GLY A 181 -1.63 -30.53 -2.69
CA GLY A 181 -1.03 -31.26 -1.56
C GLY A 181 -1.93 -32.35 -0.97
N LYS A 182 -3.14 -32.59 -1.47
CA LYS A 182 -3.96 -33.73 -1.04
C LYS A 182 -3.30 -35.02 -1.52
N PRO A 183 -3.00 -36.01 -0.62
CA PRO A 183 -2.61 -37.33 -1.05
C PRO A 183 -3.75 -37.89 -1.93
N GLN A 184 -3.40 -38.32 -3.12
CA GLN A 184 -4.31 -39.13 -3.96
C GLN A 184 -4.68 -40.33 -3.09
N PRO A 185 -5.99 -40.65 -2.90
CA PRO A 185 -6.36 -41.86 -2.18
C PRO A 185 -5.65 -43.03 -2.88
N ASP A 186 -4.86 -43.78 -2.09
CA ASP A 186 -4.24 -45.00 -2.55
C ASP A 186 -5.34 -45.89 -3.09
N VAL A 187 -5.56 -45.85 -4.39
CA VAL A 187 -6.30 -46.88 -5.11
C VAL A 187 -5.36 -48.08 -5.09
N ASN A 188 -5.52 -48.90 -4.06
CA ASN A 188 -4.82 -50.16 -3.96
C ASN A 188 -5.39 -51.06 -5.08
N PRO A 189 -4.64 -51.32 -6.19
CA PRO A 189 -5.17 -52.12 -7.30
C PRO A 189 -5.23 -53.62 -6.97
N GLY A 190 -5.10 -53.99 -5.70
CA GLY A 190 -4.99 -55.37 -5.25
C GLY A 190 -6.26 -56.01 -4.67
N GLU A 191 -7.38 -55.27 -4.48
CA GLU A 191 -8.56 -55.83 -3.84
C GLU A 191 -9.65 -56.37 -4.79
N GLU A 192 -9.49 -56.25 -6.11
CA GLU A 192 -10.46 -56.81 -7.07
C GLU A 192 -10.09 -58.20 -7.64
N ALA A 193 -9.13 -58.90 -7.08
CA ALA A 193 -8.66 -60.18 -7.66
C ALA A 193 -9.21 -61.43 -6.98
N TRP A 194 -10.10 -61.35 -6.00
CA TRP A 194 -10.69 -62.57 -5.37
C TRP A 194 -12.14 -62.35 -4.91
N SER A 195 -13.07 -62.40 -5.87
CA SER A 195 -14.47 -62.80 -5.66
C SER A 195 -15.03 -63.50 -6.86
#